data_5896a4e4832e4108580699d2fc0163bd
#
_entry.id   5896a4e4832e4108580699d2fc0163bd
#
_cell.length_a   1.000
_cell.length_b   1.000
_cell.length_c   1.000
_cell.angle_alpha   90.00
_cell.angle_beta   90.00
_cell.angle_gamma   90.00
#
_symmetry.space_group_name_H-M   'P 1'
#
loop_
_entity.id
_entity.type
_entity.pdbx_description
1 polymer ?
#
loop_
_entity_poly.entity_id
_entity_poly.type
_entity_poly.pdbx_seq_one_letter_code
_entity_poly.pdbx_strand_id
1 'polypeptide(L)'
;SDRIGYIASNPIFGVPAGINAFALGARLTNPNARVSLAWSCVSEDPISGLLEQGVDIISNRDIPTPRQPQGSWGLCAVEPGRTLRPLASPYWDWGNFYIRLVSSILHGGWEALDYKNSGKAVNYWWGMRSGTVGLKLADDLPDGVRSLANILCQGIIDGTFTVFHRKYRSQDGSIESDGNRWLSPEDVLHMDWLCDCVDGSIPAYDKLLPMSRSIVRLQGVYREKLPPEKEGPLL
;
A
#
# COMPACT_ATOMS: atom_id res chain seq x y z
N SER A 1 -11.40 16.08 5.35
CA SER A 1 -11.13 16.42 3.93
C SER A 1 -11.86 15.49 2.99
N ASP A 2 -12.36 16.00 1.89
CA ASP A 2 -12.98 15.22 0.81
C ASP A 2 -11.96 14.80 -0.24
N ARG A 3 -10.81 15.48 -0.30
CA ARG A 3 -9.72 15.22 -1.23
C ARG A 3 -8.45 14.85 -0.49
N ILE A 4 -7.97 13.66 -0.77
CA ILE A 4 -6.79 13.08 -0.13
C ILE A 4 -5.83 12.66 -1.23
N GLY A 5 -4.57 13.03 -1.12
CA GLY A 5 -3.52 12.58 -2.03
C GLY A 5 -2.95 11.25 -1.58
N TYR A 6 -2.62 10.39 -2.53
CA TYR A 6 -1.88 9.15 -2.29
C TYR A 6 -0.74 9.03 -3.29
N ILE A 7 0.47 8.84 -2.79
CA ILE A 7 1.65 8.60 -3.61
C ILE A 7 1.99 7.11 -3.54
N ALA A 8 1.96 6.47 -4.69
CA ALA A 8 2.37 5.08 -4.85
C ALA A 8 3.73 4.98 -5.54
N SER A 9 4.50 3.94 -5.24
CA SER A 9 5.82 3.73 -5.82
C SER A 9 5.74 3.15 -7.25
N ASN A 10 5.59 1.87 -7.35
CA ASN A 10 5.55 1.15 -8.62
C ASN A 10 4.26 0.31 -8.70
N PRO A 11 3.69 0.09 -9.89
CA PRO A 11 2.53 -0.78 -10.08
C PRO A 11 2.91 -2.26 -10.02
N ILE A 12 3.40 -2.69 -8.87
CA ILE A 12 3.82 -4.06 -8.57
C ILE A 12 2.80 -4.75 -7.67
N PHE A 13 2.92 -6.07 -7.53
CA PHE A 13 2.04 -6.90 -6.70
C PHE A 13 1.83 -6.31 -5.31
N GLY A 14 0.55 -6.22 -4.91
CA GLY A 14 0.10 -5.71 -3.63
C GLY A 14 -0.03 -4.18 -3.54
N VAL A 15 0.60 -3.39 -4.42
CA VAL A 15 0.50 -1.92 -4.37
C VAL A 15 -0.90 -1.43 -4.72
N PRO A 16 -1.59 -1.88 -5.79
CA PRO A 16 -2.97 -1.48 -6.05
C PRO A 16 -3.92 -1.84 -4.89
N ALA A 17 -3.73 -2.99 -4.25
CA ALA A 17 -4.51 -3.35 -3.08
C ALA A 17 -4.29 -2.38 -1.91
N GLY A 18 -3.06 -1.91 -1.69
CA GLY A 18 -2.75 -0.88 -0.70
C GLY A 18 -3.46 0.45 -0.99
N ILE A 19 -3.50 0.88 -2.25
CA ILE A 19 -4.22 2.07 -2.70
C ILE A 19 -5.73 1.92 -2.43
N ASN A 20 -6.31 0.80 -2.85
CA ASN A 20 -7.73 0.51 -2.65
C ASN A 20 -8.09 0.40 -1.17
N ALA A 21 -7.25 -0.26 -0.36
CA ALA A 21 -7.45 -0.35 1.08
C ALA A 21 -7.47 1.04 1.75
N PHE A 22 -6.56 1.91 1.36
CA PHE A 22 -6.51 3.28 1.85
C PHE A 22 -7.76 4.07 1.45
N ALA A 23 -8.16 4.00 0.18
CA ALA A 23 -9.33 4.71 -0.34
C ALA A 23 -10.65 4.23 0.31
N LEU A 24 -10.80 2.92 0.49
CA LEU A 24 -11.94 2.34 1.21
C LEU A 24 -11.95 2.72 2.69
N GLY A 25 -10.78 2.81 3.31
CA GLY A 25 -10.62 3.30 4.69
C GLY A 25 -11.03 4.77 4.83
N ALA A 26 -10.66 5.62 3.89
CA ALA A 26 -11.09 7.02 3.85
C ALA A 26 -12.61 7.13 3.70
N ARG A 27 -13.21 6.37 2.80
CA ARG A 27 -14.67 6.32 2.60
C ARG A 27 -15.45 5.76 3.79
N LEU A 28 -14.81 4.97 4.65
CA LEU A 28 -15.45 4.48 5.87
C LEU A 28 -15.84 5.60 6.81
N THR A 29 -15.01 6.62 6.91
CA THR A 29 -15.20 7.77 7.80
C THR A 29 -15.82 8.97 7.09
N ASN A 30 -15.61 9.09 5.79
CA ASN A 30 -16.19 10.12 4.95
C ASN A 30 -16.65 9.53 3.61
N PRO A 31 -17.96 9.27 3.43
CA PRO A 31 -18.49 8.69 2.19
C PRO A 31 -18.18 9.49 0.91
N ASN A 32 -17.91 10.78 1.03
CA ASN A 32 -17.57 11.66 -0.09
C ASN A 32 -16.06 11.70 -0.40
N ALA A 33 -15.23 11.01 0.42
CA ALA A 33 -13.79 11.02 0.23
C ALA A 33 -13.40 10.45 -1.14
N ARG A 34 -12.52 11.18 -1.81
CA ARG A 34 -11.86 10.75 -3.05
C ARG A 34 -10.35 10.80 -2.86
N VAL A 35 -9.67 9.85 -3.47
CA VAL A 35 -8.21 9.73 -3.37
C VAL A 35 -7.58 10.06 -4.72
N SER A 36 -6.91 11.21 -4.79
CA SER A 36 -6.08 11.60 -5.94
C SER A 36 -4.78 10.80 -5.91
N LEU A 37 -4.58 9.96 -6.91
CA LEU A 37 -3.43 9.05 -7.00
C LEU A 37 -2.32 9.65 -7.86
N ALA A 38 -1.13 9.69 -7.31
CA ALA A 38 0.10 9.99 -8.03
C ALA A 38 1.11 8.83 -7.91
N TRP A 39 1.99 8.69 -8.89
CA TRP A 39 2.97 7.63 -8.94
C TRP A 39 4.39 8.21 -9.01
N SER A 40 5.26 7.84 -8.07
CA SER A 40 6.67 8.25 -8.08
C SER A 40 7.47 7.55 -9.20
N CYS A 41 6.96 6.46 -9.74
CA CYS A 41 7.54 5.80 -10.93
C CYS A 41 7.22 6.52 -12.26
N VAL A 42 6.39 7.57 -12.25
CA VAL A 42 6.00 8.36 -13.43
C VAL A 42 6.53 9.79 -13.34
N SER A 43 6.61 10.34 -12.13
CA SER A 43 7.03 11.70 -11.88
C SER A 43 8.08 11.74 -10.76
N GLU A 44 9.11 12.57 -10.94
CA GLU A 44 10.10 12.81 -9.89
C GLU A 44 9.57 13.70 -8.76
N ASP A 45 8.50 14.46 -9.02
CA ASP A 45 7.82 15.31 -8.03
C ASP A 45 6.29 15.05 -8.04
N PRO A 46 5.84 13.91 -7.49
CA PRO A 46 4.42 13.59 -7.40
C PRO A 46 3.69 14.47 -6.37
N ILE A 47 4.39 15.05 -5.40
CA ILE A 47 3.80 15.88 -4.35
C ILE A 47 3.25 17.17 -4.94
N SER A 48 4.03 17.88 -5.74
CA SER A 48 3.61 19.15 -6.33
C SER A 48 2.33 19.03 -7.15
N GLY A 49 2.20 17.96 -7.94
CA GLY A 49 0.98 17.70 -8.70
C GLY A 49 -0.26 17.47 -7.83
N LEU A 50 -0.11 16.85 -6.66
CA LEU A 50 -1.20 16.68 -5.70
C LEU A 50 -1.55 18.00 -5.01
N LEU A 51 -0.55 18.81 -4.65
CA LEU A 51 -0.76 20.11 -4.01
C LEU A 51 -1.48 21.09 -4.93
N GLU A 52 -1.24 21.04 -6.24
CA GLU A 52 -1.95 21.83 -7.24
C GLU A 52 -3.43 21.44 -7.35
N GLN A 53 -3.78 20.18 -7.05
CA GLN A 53 -5.16 19.70 -6.98
C GLN A 53 -5.88 20.11 -5.69
N GLY A 54 -5.20 20.81 -4.77
CA GLY A 54 -5.77 21.30 -3.53
C GLY A 54 -6.07 20.20 -2.50
N VAL A 55 -5.21 19.17 -2.42
CA VAL A 55 -5.31 18.17 -1.36
C VAL A 55 -4.77 18.73 -0.04
N ASP A 56 -5.43 18.36 1.07
CA ASP A 56 -5.06 18.80 2.42
C ASP A 56 -4.28 17.72 3.18
N ILE A 57 -4.39 16.47 2.73
CA ILE A 57 -3.78 15.31 3.37
C ILE A 57 -3.13 14.46 2.28
N ILE A 58 -1.89 14.05 2.50
CA ILE A 58 -1.16 13.19 1.56
C ILE A 58 -0.68 11.94 2.30
N SER A 59 -0.96 10.76 1.73
CA SER A 59 -0.33 9.52 2.12
C SER A 59 0.86 9.25 1.20
N ASN A 60 2.06 9.34 1.76
CA ASN A 60 3.29 9.01 1.07
C ASN A 60 3.83 7.69 1.63
N ARG A 61 3.79 6.62 0.81
CA ARG A 61 4.26 5.29 1.19
C ARG A 61 5.68 4.98 0.74
N ASP A 62 6.28 5.85 -0.06
CA ASP A 62 7.65 5.63 -0.47
C ASP A 62 8.58 5.68 0.74
N ILE A 63 9.45 4.69 0.83
CA ILE A 63 10.50 4.67 1.85
C ILE A 63 11.37 5.89 1.63
N PRO A 64 11.52 6.78 2.63
CA PRO A 64 12.40 7.92 2.47
C PRO A 64 13.80 7.42 2.14
N THR A 65 14.32 7.91 1.02
CA THR A 65 15.73 7.66 0.72
C THR A 65 16.58 8.35 1.79
N PRO A 66 17.85 7.96 2.00
CA PRO A 66 18.72 8.65 2.95
C PRO A 66 18.86 10.16 2.71
N ARG A 67 18.44 10.65 1.54
CA ARG A 67 18.46 12.06 1.14
C ARG A 67 17.14 12.79 1.41
N GLN A 68 16.08 12.09 1.76
CA GLN A 68 14.79 12.72 2.08
C GLN A 68 14.70 13.03 3.58
N PRO A 69 14.13 14.21 3.94
CA PRO A 69 13.93 14.56 5.34
C PRO A 69 13.07 13.50 6.04
N GLN A 70 13.43 13.19 7.29
CA GLN A 70 12.56 12.41 8.17
C GLN A 70 11.23 13.16 8.33
N GLY A 71 10.10 12.48 8.15
CA GLY A 71 8.76 13.07 8.29
C GLY A 71 7.94 13.13 7.00
N SER A 72 8.50 12.78 5.83
CA SER A 72 7.73 12.65 4.58
C SER A 72 7.07 11.28 4.40
N TRP A 73 7.28 10.36 5.34
CA TRP A 73 6.74 9.00 5.32
C TRP A 73 5.38 8.91 6.01
N GLY A 74 4.45 8.16 5.42
CA GLY A 74 3.13 7.92 5.99
C GLY A 74 2.10 8.98 5.62
N LEU A 75 1.15 9.23 6.50
CA LEU A 75 0.08 10.19 6.34
C LEU A 75 0.50 11.55 6.90
N CYS A 76 0.41 12.59 6.08
CA CYS A 76 0.78 13.96 6.44
C CYS A 76 -0.34 14.94 6.13
N ALA A 77 -0.52 15.95 7.00
CA ALA A 77 -1.29 17.14 6.67
C ALA A 77 -0.43 18.12 5.87
N VAL A 78 -1.06 18.82 4.95
CA VAL A 78 -0.45 19.94 4.20
C VAL A 78 -0.66 21.22 4.99
N GLU A 79 0.42 21.80 5.49
CA GLU A 79 0.41 23.03 6.25
C GLU A 79 0.59 24.26 5.32
N PRO A 80 0.25 25.48 5.80
CA PRO A 80 0.58 26.71 5.09
C PRO A 80 2.06 26.76 4.69
N GLY A 81 2.34 27.16 3.45
CA GLY A 81 3.70 27.12 2.90
C GLY A 81 4.09 25.75 2.29
N ARG A 82 3.14 24.83 2.16
CA ARG A 82 3.31 23.51 1.54
C ARG A 82 4.26 22.58 2.30
N THR A 83 4.43 22.80 3.60
CA THR A 83 5.15 21.88 4.46
C THR A 83 4.26 20.70 4.87
N LEU A 84 4.86 19.54 5.07
CA LEU A 84 4.13 18.33 5.47
C LEU A 84 4.30 18.08 6.96
N ARG A 85 3.20 18.05 7.70
CA ARG A 85 3.16 17.66 9.12
C ARG A 85 2.72 16.21 9.25
N PRO A 86 3.55 15.32 9.83
CA PRO A 86 3.19 13.92 10.03
C PRO A 86 1.94 13.76 10.91
N LEU A 87 1.01 12.87 10.51
CA LEU A 87 -0.19 12.51 11.27
C LEU A 87 -0.12 11.06 11.75
N ALA A 88 0.28 10.15 10.87
CA ALA A 88 0.38 8.73 11.16
C ALA A 88 1.42 8.07 10.25
N SER A 89 2.08 7.04 10.74
CA SER A 89 3.06 6.29 9.95
C SER A 89 2.95 4.80 10.25
N PRO A 90 2.81 3.95 9.23
CA PRO A 90 3.01 2.53 9.42
C PRO A 90 4.48 2.25 9.73
N TYR A 91 4.73 1.22 10.52
CA TYR A 91 6.07 0.74 10.78
C TYR A 91 6.12 -0.78 10.76
N TRP A 92 7.31 -1.32 10.50
CA TRP A 92 7.57 -2.76 10.57
C TRP A 92 8.41 -3.04 11.81
N ASP A 93 7.90 -3.91 12.67
CA ASP A 93 8.66 -4.48 13.78
C ASP A 93 9.51 -5.66 13.28
N TRP A 94 10.64 -5.33 12.68
CA TRP A 94 11.60 -6.32 12.19
C TRP A 94 12.15 -7.20 13.31
N GLY A 95 12.27 -6.66 14.53
CA GLY A 95 12.69 -7.44 15.71
C GLY A 95 11.73 -8.59 15.98
N ASN A 96 10.43 -8.29 16.09
CA ASN A 96 9.39 -9.30 16.28
C ASN A 96 9.32 -10.29 15.08
N PHE A 97 9.48 -9.78 13.85
CA PHE A 97 9.54 -10.65 12.66
C PHE A 97 10.67 -11.67 12.78
N TYR A 98 11.91 -11.24 13.04
CA TYR A 98 13.06 -12.14 13.11
C TYR A 98 12.98 -13.10 14.30
N ILE A 99 12.51 -12.66 15.47
CA ILE A 99 12.31 -13.54 16.62
C ILE A 99 11.35 -14.67 16.26
N ARG A 100 10.22 -14.36 15.64
CA ARG A 100 9.23 -15.36 15.21
C ARG A 100 9.77 -16.29 14.12
N LEU A 101 10.51 -15.74 13.15
CA LEU A 101 11.12 -16.52 12.09
C LEU A 101 12.13 -17.53 12.66
N VAL A 102 13.05 -17.08 13.50
CA VAL A 102 14.06 -17.94 14.13
C VAL A 102 13.38 -18.98 15.03
N SER A 103 12.39 -18.57 15.82
CA SER A 103 11.62 -19.51 16.65
C SER A 103 10.94 -20.58 15.81
N SER A 104 10.32 -20.22 14.68
CA SER A 104 9.72 -21.18 13.76
C SER A 104 10.73 -22.19 13.22
N ILE A 105 11.92 -21.71 12.85
CA ILE A 105 13.00 -22.57 12.35
C ILE A 105 13.45 -23.55 13.43
N LEU A 106 13.70 -23.07 14.65
CA LEU A 106 14.15 -23.89 15.78
C LEU A 106 13.13 -24.97 16.18
N HIS A 107 11.84 -24.73 15.94
CA HIS A 107 10.77 -25.70 16.21
C HIS A 107 10.39 -26.56 14.98
N GLY A 108 11.26 -26.64 13.98
CA GLY A 108 11.07 -27.50 12.80
C GLY A 108 10.09 -26.94 11.75
N GLY A 109 9.63 -25.69 11.90
CA GLY A 109 8.71 -25.07 10.93
C GLY A 109 9.31 -24.93 9.53
N TRP A 110 10.63 -24.89 9.42
CA TRP A 110 11.34 -24.86 8.15
C TRP A 110 11.28 -26.19 7.39
N GLU A 111 11.25 -27.31 8.10
CA GLU A 111 11.16 -28.65 7.52
C GLU A 111 9.72 -29.02 7.14
N ALA A 112 8.74 -28.46 7.85
CA ALA A 112 7.32 -28.68 7.61
C ALA A 112 6.81 -27.94 6.35
N LEU A 113 7.48 -26.86 5.95
CA LEU A 113 7.26 -26.24 4.65
C LEU A 113 7.89 -27.16 3.60
N ASP A 114 7.12 -27.58 2.60
CA ASP A 114 7.59 -28.39 1.46
C ASP A 114 8.56 -27.58 0.58
N TYR A 115 9.55 -27.02 1.24
CA TYR A 115 10.51 -26.06 0.79
C TYR A 115 11.60 -26.72 -0.05
N LYS A 116 11.91 -27.97 0.27
CA LYS A 116 12.97 -28.73 -0.40
C LYS A 116 12.65 -29.03 -1.86
N ASN A 117 11.37 -28.99 -2.25
CA ASN A 117 10.94 -29.41 -3.58
C ASN A 117 10.52 -28.26 -4.50
N SER A 118 10.34 -27.02 -4.02
CA SER A 118 9.76 -25.97 -4.85
C SER A 118 10.77 -25.03 -5.52
N GLY A 119 11.97 -24.90 -4.97
CA GLY A 119 12.96 -23.91 -5.43
C GLY A 119 12.45 -22.44 -5.38
N LYS A 120 11.29 -22.21 -4.73
CA LYS A 120 10.63 -20.91 -4.67
C LYS A 120 10.96 -20.21 -3.36
N ALA A 121 10.99 -18.88 -3.40
CA ALA A 121 11.14 -18.05 -2.21
C ALA A 121 9.89 -18.22 -1.30
N VAL A 122 10.10 -18.25 0.02
CA VAL A 122 9.03 -18.24 0.99
C VAL A 122 8.56 -16.81 1.23
N ASN A 123 7.26 -16.56 1.03
CA ASN A 123 6.65 -15.28 1.30
C ASN A 123 5.90 -15.34 2.63
N TYR A 124 6.19 -14.39 3.53
CA TYR A 124 5.50 -14.25 4.80
C TYR A 124 4.46 -13.13 4.72
N TRP A 125 3.19 -13.48 4.96
CA TRP A 125 2.06 -12.57 5.00
C TRP A 125 1.76 -12.16 6.44
N TRP A 126 2.76 -11.62 7.12
CA TRP A 126 2.63 -11.17 8.49
C TRP A 126 2.32 -9.68 8.54
N GLY A 127 1.17 -9.34 9.12
CA GLY A 127 0.67 -7.98 9.25
C GLY A 127 0.49 -7.57 10.71
N MET A 128 -0.51 -6.74 10.97
CA MET A 128 -0.82 -6.24 12.33
C MET A 128 -1.18 -7.37 13.30
N ARG A 129 -1.91 -8.38 12.86
CA ARG A 129 -2.30 -9.53 13.68
C ARG A 129 -1.10 -10.33 14.21
N SER A 130 -0.02 -10.37 13.48
CA SER A 130 1.24 -11.01 13.92
C SER A 130 2.13 -10.09 14.76
N GLY A 131 1.77 -8.80 14.88
CA GLY A 131 2.59 -7.79 15.52
C GLY A 131 3.79 -7.35 14.67
N THR A 132 3.86 -7.75 13.41
CA THR A 132 4.97 -7.38 12.50
C THR A 132 4.78 -5.99 11.89
N VAL A 133 3.51 -5.57 11.73
CA VAL A 133 3.17 -4.23 11.24
C VAL A 133 2.39 -3.50 12.34
N GLY A 134 2.74 -2.25 12.58
CA GLY A 134 2.03 -1.37 13.49
C GLY A 134 1.76 0.00 12.87
N LEU A 135 1.04 0.83 13.60
CA LEU A 135 0.75 2.22 13.23
C LEU A 135 1.19 3.13 14.37
N LYS A 136 2.07 4.08 14.05
CA LYS A 136 2.45 5.16 14.96
C LYS A 136 1.61 6.38 14.63
N LEU A 137 0.96 6.95 15.64
CA LEU A 137 0.16 8.17 15.53
C LEU A 137 0.94 9.36 16.08
N ALA A 138 0.76 10.54 15.48
CA ALA A 138 1.34 11.78 16.00
C ALA A 138 0.76 12.12 17.37
N ASP A 139 1.57 12.72 18.25
CA ASP A 139 1.17 12.98 19.64
C ASP A 139 0.13 14.10 19.77
N ASP A 140 0.06 15.00 18.79
CA ASP A 140 -0.84 16.15 18.71
C ASP A 140 -2.19 15.86 18.03
N LEU A 141 -2.48 14.60 17.69
CA LEU A 141 -3.79 14.24 17.14
C LEU A 141 -4.90 14.40 18.19
N PRO A 142 -6.09 14.88 17.77
CA PRO A 142 -7.26 14.91 18.65
C PRO A 142 -7.59 13.53 19.25
N ASP A 143 -7.99 13.49 20.52
CA ASP A 143 -8.27 12.23 21.23
C ASP A 143 -9.29 11.35 20.53
N GLY A 144 -10.34 11.93 19.93
CA GLY A 144 -11.34 11.17 19.19
C GLY A 144 -10.76 10.48 17.95
N VAL A 145 -9.86 11.16 17.25
CA VAL A 145 -9.16 10.58 16.07
C VAL A 145 -8.26 9.44 16.50
N ARG A 146 -7.47 9.65 17.56
CA ARG A 146 -6.59 8.64 18.13
C ARG A 146 -7.37 7.41 18.59
N SER A 147 -8.48 7.63 19.31
CA SER A 147 -9.34 6.55 19.81
C SER A 147 -9.94 5.74 18.66
N LEU A 148 -10.45 6.39 17.62
CA LEU A 148 -11.01 5.71 16.45
C LEU A 148 -9.93 4.89 15.72
N ALA A 149 -8.74 5.47 15.49
CA ALA A 149 -7.63 4.75 14.86
C ALA A 149 -7.25 3.49 15.65
N ASN A 150 -7.15 3.59 16.98
CA ASN A 150 -6.83 2.46 17.85
C ASN A 150 -7.92 1.37 17.81
N ILE A 151 -9.20 1.74 17.81
CA ILE A 151 -10.32 0.79 17.68
C ILE A 151 -10.24 0.04 16.35
N LEU A 152 -9.99 0.75 15.24
CA LEU A 152 -9.85 0.11 13.92
C LEU A 152 -8.63 -0.79 13.85
N CYS A 153 -7.48 -0.36 14.40
CA CYS A 153 -6.28 -1.19 14.49
C CYS A 153 -6.56 -2.48 15.29
N GLN A 154 -7.24 -2.35 16.45
CA GLN A 154 -7.59 -3.51 17.26
C GLN A 154 -8.55 -4.45 16.51
N GLY A 155 -9.53 -3.91 15.80
CA GLY A 155 -10.44 -4.71 14.96
C GLY A 155 -9.71 -5.50 13.86
N ILE A 156 -8.65 -4.91 13.26
CA ILE A 156 -7.80 -5.62 12.30
C ILE A 156 -7.00 -6.74 12.99
N ILE A 157 -6.43 -6.47 14.15
CA ILE A 157 -5.66 -7.44 14.94
C ILE A 157 -6.54 -8.63 15.34
N ASP A 158 -7.74 -8.36 15.81
CA ASP A 158 -8.70 -9.39 16.26
C ASP A 158 -9.40 -10.11 15.10
N GLY A 159 -9.29 -9.57 13.86
CA GLY A 159 -9.96 -10.10 12.68
C GLY A 159 -11.47 -9.79 12.63
N THR A 160 -11.96 -8.89 13.48
CA THR A 160 -13.36 -8.42 13.49
C THR A 160 -13.61 -7.34 12.45
N PHE A 161 -12.54 -6.74 11.91
CA PHE A 161 -12.58 -5.76 10.85
C PHE A 161 -11.60 -6.12 9.73
N THR A 162 -12.10 -6.13 8.50
CA THR A 162 -11.27 -6.25 7.30
C THR A 162 -11.68 -5.20 6.27
N VAL A 163 -10.69 -4.62 5.61
CA VAL A 163 -10.92 -3.49 4.70
C VAL A 163 -11.76 -3.88 3.51
N PHE A 164 -11.54 -5.07 2.93
CA PHE A 164 -12.24 -5.54 1.73
C PHE A 164 -13.55 -6.30 2.00
N HIS A 165 -13.91 -6.55 3.25
CA HIS A 165 -15.19 -7.17 3.59
C HIS A 165 -16.29 -6.11 3.69
N ARG A 166 -16.57 -5.45 2.57
CA ARG A 166 -17.57 -4.38 2.41
C ARG A 166 -17.93 -4.16 0.95
N LYS A 167 -18.90 -3.28 0.72
CA LYS A 167 -19.26 -2.87 -0.65
C LYS A 167 -18.17 -2.00 -1.25
N TYR A 168 -17.73 -2.38 -2.44
CA TYR A 168 -16.83 -1.59 -3.28
C TYR A 168 -17.07 -1.90 -4.74
N ARG A 169 -16.59 -1.03 -5.62
CA ARG A 169 -16.66 -1.15 -7.06
C ARG A 169 -15.36 -0.71 -7.71
N SER A 170 -14.94 -1.40 -8.79
CA SER A 170 -13.82 -0.92 -9.61
C SER A 170 -14.20 0.29 -10.44
N GLN A 171 -13.21 1.06 -10.90
CA GLN A 171 -13.44 2.26 -11.74
C GLN A 171 -14.25 1.98 -12.99
N ASP A 172 -14.00 0.84 -13.64
CA ASP A 172 -14.70 0.39 -14.86
C ASP A 172 -16.01 -0.36 -14.59
N GLY A 173 -16.32 -0.60 -13.31
CA GLY A 173 -17.49 -1.35 -12.89
C GLY A 173 -17.46 -2.85 -13.16
N SER A 174 -16.35 -3.39 -13.65
CA SER A 174 -16.22 -4.83 -13.94
C SER A 174 -16.15 -5.69 -12.67
N ILE A 175 -15.70 -5.10 -11.57
CA ILE A 175 -15.60 -5.74 -10.27
C ILE A 175 -16.49 -5.01 -9.28
N GLU A 176 -17.38 -5.77 -8.65
CA GLU A 176 -18.29 -5.26 -7.64
C GLU A 176 -18.37 -6.26 -6.48
N SER A 177 -18.39 -5.75 -5.26
CA SER A 177 -18.56 -6.53 -4.04
C SER A 177 -19.78 -6.03 -3.28
N ASP A 178 -20.64 -6.96 -2.88
CA ASP A 178 -21.79 -6.71 -1.99
C ASP A 178 -21.40 -6.62 -0.51
N GLY A 179 -20.14 -6.88 -0.18
CA GLY A 179 -19.60 -6.90 1.17
C GLY A 179 -19.51 -8.27 1.82
N ASN A 180 -19.96 -9.32 1.13
CA ASN A 180 -19.94 -10.70 1.65
C ASN A 180 -18.76 -11.53 1.15
N ARG A 181 -18.01 -11.03 0.18
CA ARG A 181 -16.85 -11.71 -0.40
C ARG A 181 -15.59 -11.43 0.42
N TRP A 182 -14.90 -12.50 0.80
CA TRP A 182 -13.53 -12.44 1.30
C TRP A 182 -12.54 -12.51 0.14
N LEU A 183 -11.59 -11.59 0.10
CA LEU A 183 -10.46 -11.70 -0.80
C LEU A 183 -9.39 -12.59 -0.17
N SER A 184 -8.91 -13.57 -0.94
CA SER A 184 -7.76 -14.36 -0.54
C SER A 184 -6.48 -13.50 -0.54
N PRO A 185 -5.41 -13.90 0.16
CA PRO A 185 -4.12 -13.24 0.04
C PRO A 185 -3.63 -13.13 -1.41
N GLU A 186 -3.95 -14.12 -2.23
CA GLU A 186 -3.61 -14.14 -3.66
C GLU A 186 -4.41 -13.11 -4.46
N ASP A 187 -5.73 -12.97 -4.22
CA ASP A 187 -6.55 -11.93 -4.83
C ASP A 187 -6.02 -10.53 -4.49
N VAL A 188 -5.58 -10.32 -3.23
CA VAL A 188 -5.01 -9.05 -2.77
C VAL A 188 -3.66 -8.78 -3.43
N LEU A 189 -2.81 -9.81 -3.54
CA LEU A 189 -1.48 -9.69 -4.16
C LEU A 189 -1.57 -9.33 -5.63
N HIS A 190 -2.45 -10.00 -6.37
CA HIS A 190 -2.57 -9.87 -7.83
C HIS A 190 -3.58 -8.80 -8.27
N MET A 191 -4.07 -7.98 -7.35
CA MET A 191 -5.02 -6.90 -7.66
C MET A 191 -4.42 -5.96 -8.70
N ASP A 192 -5.08 -5.83 -9.85
CA ASP A 192 -4.65 -5.01 -11.00
C ASP A 192 -5.67 -3.92 -11.37
N TRP A 193 -6.56 -3.58 -10.45
CA TRP A 193 -7.62 -2.60 -10.61
C TRP A 193 -7.66 -1.60 -9.44
N LEU A 194 -8.35 -0.48 -9.64
CA LEU A 194 -8.56 0.55 -8.63
C LEU A 194 -10.04 0.75 -8.33
N CYS A 195 -10.36 1.13 -7.08
CA CYS A 195 -11.71 1.47 -6.66
C CYS A 195 -12.21 2.75 -7.34
N ASP A 196 -13.53 2.85 -7.51
CA ASP A 196 -14.23 3.99 -8.10
C ASP A 196 -14.02 5.32 -7.37
N CYS A 197 -13.56 5.28 -6.12
CA CYS A 197 -13.21 6.46 -5.32
C CYS A 197 -11.75 6.92 -5.48
N VAL A 198 -10.98 6.27 -6.32
CA VAL A 198 -9.61 6.67 -6.66
C VAL A 198 -9.63 7.48 -7.96
N ASP A 199 -9.08 8.69 -7.93
CA ASP A 199 -8.86 9.53 -9.10
C ASP A 199 -7.44 9.33 -9.60
N GLY A 200 -7.29 8.65 -10.72
CA GLY A 200 -6.02 8.24 -11.31
C GLY A 200 -6.12 6.85 -11.92
N SER A 201 -5.03 6.36 -12.46
CA SER A 201 -4.98 5.04 -13.10
C SER A 201 -3.66 4.33 -12.81
N ILE A 202 -3.62 3.02 -12.99
CA ILE A 202 -2.36 2.27 -13.01
C ILE A 202 -1.60 2.66 -14.29
N PRO A 203 -0.35 3.16 -14.19
CA PRO A 203 0.37 3.67 -15.35
C PRO A 203 0.75 2.56 -16.33
N ALA A 204 0.69 2.85 -17.60
CA ALA A 204 1.20 1.96 -18.63
C ALA A 204 2.73 1.88 -18.57
N TYR A 205 3.29 0.74 -18.99
CA TYR A 205 4.72 0.45 -18.87
C TYR A 205 5.63 1.48 -19.57
N ASP A 206 5.21 1.99 -20.72
CA ASP A 206 5.94 3.00 -21.50
C ASP A 206 6.02 4.37 -20.82
N LYS A 207 5.11 4.65 -19.88
CA LYS A 207 5.06 5.89 -19.09
C LYS A 207 5.98 5.87 -17.87
N LEU A 208 6.52 4.70 -17.53
CA LEU A 208 7.38 4.55 -16.36
C LEU A 208 8.75 5.19 -16.59
N LEU A 209 9.27 5.80 -15.54
CA LEU A 209 10.67 6.23 -15.48
C LEU A 209 11.60 5.04 -15.72
N PRO A 210 12.75 5.24 -16.39
CA PRO A 210 13.66 4.14 -16.76
C PRO A 210 14.05 3.25 -15.59
N MET A 211 14.31 3.83 -14.41
CA MET A 211 14.70 3.11 -13.20
C MET A 211 13.63 2.16 -12.66
N SER A 212 12.36 2.41 -12.97
CA SER A 212 11.22 1.62 -12.49
C SER A 212 10.87 0.44 -13.42
N ARG A 213 11.33 0.48 -14.67
CA ARG A 213 10.92 -0.49 -15.70
C ARG A 213 11.37 -1.90 -15.39
N SER A 214 12.57 -2.08 -14.86
CA SER A 214 13.12 -3.42 -14.53
C SER A 214 12.30 -4.11 -13.45
N ILE A 215 11.97 -3.39 -12.35
CA ILE A 215 11.19 -3.97 -11.28
C ILE A 215 9.73 -4.26 -11.70
N VAL A 216 9.13 -3.36 -12.50
CA VAL A 216 7.76 -3.57 -13.00
C VAL A 216 7.70 -4.71 -14.01
N ARG A 217 8.77 -4.96 -14.78
CA ARG A 217 8.85 -6.13 -15.64
C ARG A 217 8.88 -7.43 -14.86
N LEU A 218 9.54 -7.47 -13.71
CA LEU A 218 9.63 -8.65 -12.85
C LEU A 218 8.40 -8.88 -11.98
N GLN A 219 7.85 -7.81 -11.40
CA GLN A 219 6.83 -7.88 -10.34
C GLN A 219 5.57 -7.06 -10.63
N GLY A 220 5.47 -6.47 -11.84
CA GLY A 220 4.33 -5.63 -12.22
C GLY A 220 3.03 -6.42 -12.28
N VAL A 221 1.92 -5.77 -11.89
CA VAL A 221 0.58 -6.37 -11.93
C VAL A 221 0.12 -6.74 -13.33
N TYR A 222 0.77 -6.21 -14.36
CA TYR A 222 0.50 -6.51 -15.77
C TYR A 222 1.69 -7.14 -16.50
N ARG A 223 2.66 -7.72 -15.76
CA ARG A 223 3.89 -8.31 -16.36
C ARG A 223 3.61 -9.34 -17.47
N GLU A 224 2.55 -10.13 -17.31
CA GLU A 224 2.15 -11.17 -18.26
C GLU A 224 1.61 -10.60 -19.59
N LYS A 225 1.20 -9.32 -19.57
CA LYS A 225 0.73 -8.58 -20.74
C LYS A 225 1.86 -7.86 -21.49
N LEU A 226 3.10 -7.89 -20.93
CA LEU A 226 4.25 -7.25 -21.56
C LEU A 226 4.87 -8.19 -22.58
N PRO A 227 5.37 -7.65 -23.71
CA PRO A 227 6.11 -8.45 -24.68
C PRO A 227 7.39 -9.01 -24.02
N PRO A 228 7.85 -10.20 -24.45
CA PRO A 228 9.11 -10.75 -23.98
C PRO A 228 10.25 -9.76 -24.25
N GLU A 229 11.23 -9.75 -23.37
CA GLU A 229 12.44 -8.95 -23.58
C GLU A 229 13.13 -9.45 -24.87
N LYS A 230 13.40 -8.53 -25.80
CA LYS A 230 14.34 -8.85 -26.86
C LYS A 230 15.69 -9.05 -26.16
N GLU A 231 16.22 -10.25 -26.20
CA GLU A 231 17.56 -10.54 -25.71
C GLU A 231 18.53 -9.53 -26.36
N GLY A 232 18.85 -8.49 -25.59
CA GLY A 232 19.97 -7.63 -25.93
C GLY A 232 21.27 -8.39 -25.64
N PRO A 233 22.37 -8.09 -26.34
CA PRO A 233 23.63 -8.74 -26.06
C PRO A 233 23.96 -8.57 -24.58
N LEU A 234 24.21 -9.68 -23.89
CA LEU A 234 24.79 -9.71 -22.55
C LEU A 234 26.13 -8.96 -22.63
N LEU A 235 26.17 -7.76 -22.02
CA LEU A 235 27.42 -7.02 -21.81
C LEU A 235 28.23 -7.68 -20.70
#